data_d2c1df9f4a03bfc58eaeb091d5325b9c
#
_entry.id   d2c1df9f4a03bfc58eaeb091d5325b9c
#
_cell.length_a   1.000
_cell.length_b   1.000
_cell.length_c   1.000
_cell.angle_alpha   90.00
_cell.angle_beta   90.00
_cell.angle_gamma   90.00
#
_symmetry.space_group_name_H-M   'P 1'
#
loop_
_entity.id
_entity.type
_entity.pdbx_description
1 polymer ?
#
loop_
_entity_poly.entity_id
_entity_poly.type
_entity_poly.pdbx_seq_one_letter_code
_entity_poly.pdbx_strand_id
1 'polypeptide(L)'
;FPHCECVSKKSFSAFSKSYLSWCRKFGYLFSEAKAKEIYAFACNCTPSLADSEAVRALVSIAVSQLNTLNETLASLQKEMDLLACSLPEYDTVLSLYGVGSVLGAQLIAEIGDVSRFSDKKALVGFAGIDAPPFQSGNFNPQSRNISKRGSAALRKTLFQVMSVILQKAPANDPVFLFMDKKRSEGKHFYVYMMAGANKFLRIYYARVMEHLNSLQEAA
;
A
#
# COMPACT_ATOMS: atom_id res chain seq x y z
N PHE A 1 -15.81 11.73 21.26
CA PHE A 1 -16.27 10.87 22.39
C PHE A 1 -15.09 10.02 22.86
N PRO A 2 -14.36 10.46 23.89
CA PRO A 2 -13.10 9.80 24.31
C PRO A 2 -13.32 8.51 25.13
N HIS A 3 -14.55 8.17 25.49
CA HIS A 3 -14.89 6.95 26.23
C HIS A 3 -16.23 6.40 25.77
N CYS A 4 -16.43 5.07 25.82
CA CYS A 4 -17.67 4.44 25.40
C CYS A 4 -18.89 4.93 26.25
N GLU A 5 -18.70 5.21 27.52
CA GLU A 5 -19.75 5.76 28.39
C GLU A 5 -20.20 7.15 27.98
N CYS A 6 -19.38 7.94 27.27
CA CYS A 6 -19.81 9.23 26.72
C CYS A 6 -20.89 9.07 25.64
N VAL A 7 -21.03 7.88 25.09
CA VAL A 7 -22.00 7.50 24.07
C VAL A 7 -23.14 6.71 24.69
N SER A 8 -22.85 5.61 25.41
CA SER A 8 -23.83 4.68 25.97
C SER A 8 -24.75 5.28 27.06
N LYS A 9 -24.26 6.29 27.79
CA LYS A 9 -25.07 7.03 28.76
C LYS A 9 -26.11 7.99 28.14
N LYS A 10 -26.07 8.19 26.82
CA LYS A 10 -27.03 9.03 26.08
C LYS A 10 -28.07 8.16 25.39
N SER A 11 -29.25 8.72 25.12
CA SER A 11 -30.17 8.08 24.18
C SER A 11 -29.58 8.14 22.76
N PHE A 12 -29.97 7.18 21.91
CA PHE A 12 -29.51 7.19 20.49
C PHE A 12 -29.81 8.51 19.80
N SER A 13 -31.01 9.08 20.03
CA SER A 13 -31.39 10.38 19.43
C SER A 13 -30.45 11.52 19.84
N ALA A 14 -30.10 11.60 21.14
CA ALA A 14 -29.18 12.62 21.65
C ALA A 14 -27.75 12.42 21.13
N PHE A 15 -27.29 11.17 21.07
CA PHE A 15 -26.00 10.83 20.48
C PHE A 15 -25.95 11.18 19.00
N SER A 16 -26.97 10.78 18.21
CA SER A 16 -27.04 11.03 16.78
C SER A 16 -27.01 12.52 16.45
N LYS A 17 -27.71 13.37 17.22
CA LYS A 17 -27.64 14.83 17.09
C LYS A 17 -26.23 15.36 17.36
N SER A 18 -25.58 14.87 18.42
CA SER A 18 -24.20 15.27 18.76
C SER A 18 -23.20 14.82 17.67
N TYR A 19 -23.38 13.63 17.13
CA TYR A 19 -22.56 13.11 16.05
C TYR A 19 -22.76 13.88 14.75
N LEU A 20 -24.00 14.23 14.39
CA LEU A 20 -24.30 15.10 13.24
C LEU A 20 -23.60 16.46 13.37
N SER A 21 -23.70 17.09 14.56
CA SER A 21 -23.03 18.37 14.82
C SER A 21 -21.52 18.27 14.68
N TRP A 22 -20.94 17.18 15.18
CA TRP A 22 -19.50 16.90 15.01
C TRP A 22 -19.12 16.70 13.55
N CYS A 23 -19.89 15.90 12.79
CA CYS A 23 -19.64 15.71 11.36
C CYS A 23 -19.64 17.05 10.60
N ARG A 24 -20.63 17.90 10.86
CA ARG A 24 -20.72 19.25 10.23
C ARG A 24 -19.51 20.13 10.58
N LYS A 25 -19.09 20.12 11.83
CA LYS A 25 -17.96 20.94 12.30
C LYS A 25 -16.64 20.54 11.64
N PHE A 26 -16.44 19.25 11.37
CA PHE A 26 -15.18 18.73 10.83
C PHE A 26 -15.25 18.30 9.36
N GLY A 27 -16.34 18.66 8.64
CA GLY A 27 -16.47 18.40 7.19
C GLY A 27 -16.71 16.93 6.82
N TYR A 28 -17.18 16.10 7.75
CA TYR A 28 -17.51 14.70 7.46
C TYR A 28 -18.96 14.53 7.01
N LEU A 29 -19.22 13.56 6.15
CA LEU A 29 -20.55 13.16 5.78
C LEU A 29 -21.21 12.40 6.94
N PHE A 30 -22.40 12.85 7.34
CA PHE A 30 -23.19 12.14 8.33
C PHE A 30 -23.83 10.88 7.73
N SER A 31 -23.75 9.78 8.45
CA SER A 31 -24.43 8.52 8.12
C SER A 31 -25.15 8.00 9.35
N GLU A 32 -26.47 7.84 9.23
CA GLU A 32 -27.28 7.27 10.33
C GLU A 32 -26.90 5.80 10.59
N ALA A 33 -26.58 5.04 9.52
CA ALA A 33 -26.11 3.67 9.67
C ALA A 33 -24.83 3.60 10.50
N LYS A 34 -23.87 4.51 10.25
CA LYS A 34 -22.63 4.61 11.02
C LYS A 34 -22.89 5.07 12.45
N ALA A 35 -23.83 5.98 12.66
CA ALA A 35 -24.24 6.39 14.01
C ALA A 35 -24.81 5.21 14.82
N LYS A 36 -25.66 4.37 14.20
CA LYS A 36 -26.22 3.16 14.84
C LYS A 36 -25.13 2.16 15.19
N GLU A 37 -24.19 1.93 14.28
CA GLU A 37 -23.03 1.04 14.50
C GLU A 37 -22.18 1.50 15.68
N ILE A 38 -21.81 2.79 15.73
CA ILE A 38 -21.02 3.37 16.82
C ILE A 38 -21.76 3.27 18.14
N TYR A 39 -23.07 3.57 18.15
CA TYR A 39 -23.89 3.51 19.36
C TYR A 39 -24.02 2.07 19.89
N ALA A 40 -24.30 1.12 19.01
CA ALA A 40 -24.41 -0.29 19.38
C ALA A 40 -23.07 -0.83 19.91
N PHE A 41 -21.95 -0.48 19.25
CA PHE A 41 -20.62 -0.84 19.74
C PHE A 41 -20.35 -0.27 21.14
N ALA A 42 -20.64 1.02 21.36
CA ALA A 42 -20.42 1.66 22.66
C ALA A 42 -21.29 1.06 23.78
N CYS A 43 -22.52 0.65 23.48
CA CYS A 43 -23.42 0.01 24.47
C CYS A 43 -22.95 -1.42 24.83
N ASN A 44 -22.32 -2.13 23.90
CA ASN A 44 -21.84 -3.49 24.09
C ASN A 44 -20.37 -3.55 24.56
N CYS A 45 -19.69 -2.40 24.62
CA CYS A 45 -18.29 -2.33 25.03
C CYS A 45 -18.17 -2.39 26.57
N THR A 46 -17.33 -3.30 27.06
CA THR A 46 -16.89 -3.30 28.46
C THR A 46 -15.54 -2.57 28.53
N PRO A 47 -15.47 -1.36 29.10
CA PRO A 47 -14.23 -0.61 29.16
C PRO A 47 -13.23 -1.25 30.12
N SER A 48 -11.97 -1.29 29.72
CA SER A 48 -10.86 -1.76 30.59
C SER A 48 -10.54 -0.79 31.72
N LEU A 49 -10.86 0.50 31.52
CA LEU A 49 -10.66 1.57 32.51
C LEU A 49 -11.97 2.33 32.68
N ALA A 50 -12.26 2.76 33.91
CA ALA A 50 -13.42 3.61 34.19
C ALA A 50 -13.28 4.98 33.52
N ASP A 51 -14.42 5.58 33.17
CA ASP A 51 -14.46 6.96 32.62
C ASP A 51 -13.95 7.96 33.67
N SER A 52 -12.78 8.49 33.42
CA SER A 52 -12.12 9.48 34.28
C SER A 52 -11.51 10.60 33.41
N GLU A 53 -11.22 11.73 34.02
CA GLU A 53 -10.57 12.85 33.34
C GLU A 53 -9.22 12.44 32.76
N ALA A 54 -8.45 11.65 33.49
CA ALA A 54 -7.16 11.14 33.04
C ALA A 54 -7.29 10.24 31.80
N VAL A 55 -8.26 9.33 31.76
CA VAL A 55 -8.52 8.47 30.60
C VAL A 55 -8.96 9.29 29.39
N ARG A 56 -9.84 10.28 29.58
CA ARG A 56 -10.28 11.19 28.52
C ARG A 56 -9.11 12.01 27.97
N ALA A 57 -8.22 12.51 28.84
CA ALA A 57 -7.03 13.23 28.44
C ALA A 57 -6.08 12.35 27.62
N LEU A 58 -5.81 11.12 28.06
CA LEU A 58 -4.97 10.15 27.32
C LEU A 58 -5.52 9.87 25.93
N VAL A 59 -6.81 9.60 25.80
CA VAL A 59 -7.43 9.35 24.49
C VAL A 59 -7.36 10.59 23.61
N SER A 60 -7.60 11.79 24.16
CA SER A 60 -7.53 13.04 23.42
C SER A 60 -6.12 13.31 22.91
N ILE A 61 -5.09 13.06 23.71
CA ILE A 61 -3.68 13.19 23.34
C ILE A 61 -3.34 12.18 22.22
N ALA A 62 -3.73 10.91 22.38
CA ALA A 62 -3.46 9.89 21.38
C ALA A 62 -4.12 10.21 20.02
N VAL A 63 -5.38 10.69 20.03
CA VAL A 63 -6.08 11.13 18.81
C VAL A 63 -5.40 12.35 18.18
N SER A 64 -4.97 13.33 18.98
CA SER A 64 -4.23 14.50 18.48
C SER A 64 -2.92 14.08 17.81
N GLN A 65 -2.14 13.20 18.44
CA GLN A 65 -0.91 12.67 17.85
C GLN A 65 -1.17 11.93 16.53
N LEU A 66 -2.22 11.09 16.49
CA LEU A 66 -2.60 10.39 15.27
C LEU A 66 -2.96 11.36 14.13
N ASN A 67 -3.71 12.41 14.43
CA ASN A 67 -4.07 13.43 13.43
C ASN A 67 -2.82 14.15 12.92
N THR A 68 -1.93 14.59 13.80
CA THR A 68 -0.67 15.23 13.41
C THR A 68 0.21 14.33 12.53
N LEU A 69 0.29 13.04 12.87
CA LEU A 69 1.03 12.07 12.05
C LEU A 69 0.39 11.89 10.67
N ASN A 70 -0.94 11.83 10.59
CA ASN A 70 -1.64 11.72 9.31
C ASN A 70 -1.44 12.97 8.43
N GLU A 71 -1.48 14.16 9.02
CA GLU A 71 -1.20 15.41 8.31
C GLU A 71 0.25 15.46 7.79
N THR A 72 1.21 15.05 8.62
CA THR A 72 2.62 14.95 8.24
C THR A 72 2.82 13.96 7.09
N LEU A 73 2.20 12.77 7.18
CA LEU A 73 2.26 11.77 6.11
C LEU A 73 1.66 12.29 4.80
N ALA A 74 0.53 13.00 4.86
CA ALA A 74 -0.09 13.59 3.67
C ALA A 74 0.81 14.66 3.03
N SER A 75 1.46 15.51 3.85
CA SER A 75 2.42 16.51 3.37
C SER A 75 3.63 15.87 2.71
N LEU A 76 4.26 14.88 3.36
CA LEU A 76 5.40 14.15 2.80
C LEU A 76 5.05 13.43 1.50
N GLN A 77 3.86 12.83 1.43
CA GLN A 77 3.40 12.18 0.20
C GLN A 77 3.27 13.19 -0.95
N LYS A 78 2.71 14.38 -0.66
CA LYS A 78 2.62 15.45 -1.66
C LYS A 78 3.99 15.93 -2.14
N GLU A 79 4.95 16.08 -1.24
CA GLU A 79 6.33 16.45 -1.60
C GLU A 79 7.01 15.36 -2.46
N MET A 80 6.83 14.08 -2.09
CA MET A 80 7.31 12.95 -2.90
C MET A 80 6.72 12.96 -4.30
N ASP A 81 5.42 13.20 -4.44
CA ASP A 81 4.75 13.27 -5.73
C ASP A 81 5.30 14.42 -6.59
N LEU A 82 5.51 15.61 -5.99
CA LEU A 82 6.10 16.76 -6.69
C LEU A 82 7.53 16.49 -7.17
N LEU A 83 8.36 15.85 -6.35
CA LEU A 83 9.72 15.46 -6.75
C LEU A 83 9.69 14.40 -7.84
N ALA A 84 8.83 13.39 -7.71
CA ALA A 84 8.71 12.33 -8.70
C ALA A 84 8.25 12.86 -10.07
N CYS A 85 7.30 13.82 -10.10
CA CYS A 85 6.83 14.45 -11.34
C CYS A 85 7.94 15.16 -12.14
N SER A 86 9.04 15.55 -11.49
CA SER A 86 10.18 16.17 -12.17
C SER A 86 11.13 15.18 -12.86
N LEU A 87 10.96 13.89 -12.63
CA LEU A 87 11.82 12.84 -13.18
C LEU A 87 11.31 12.40 -14.56
N PRO A 88 12.20 12.21 -15.54
CA PRO A 88 11.82 11.92 -16.92
C PRO A 88 11.03 10.62 -17.06
N GLU A 89 11.29 9.63 -16.22
CA GLU A 89 10.62 8.34 -16.25
C GLU A 89 9.21 8.32 -15.59
N TYR A 90 8.80 9.40 -14.93
CA TYR A 90 7.58 9.41 -14.10
C TYR A 90 6.33 8.99 -14.86
N ASP A 91 6.08 9.60 -16.03
CA ASP A 91 4.89 9.29 -16.84
C ASP A 91 4.93 7.85 -17.35
N THR A 92 6.11 7.35 -17.71
CA THR A 92 6.31 5.95 -18.11
C THR A 92 5.96 5.00 -16.96
N VAL A 93 6.36 5.34 -15.74
CA VAL A 93 6.05 4.53 -14.54
C VAL A 93 4.54 4.56 -14.24
N LEU A 94 3.88 5.72 -14.35
CA LEU A 94 2.43 5.83 -14.17
C LEU A 94 1.62 5.10 -15.25
N SER A 95 2.18 4.92 -16.44
CA SER A 95 1.54 4.15 -17.51
C SER A 95 1.42 2.65 -17.22
N LEU A 96 2.18 2.15 -16.23
CA LEU A 96 2.12 0.75 -15.81
C LEU A 96 0.84 0.48 -15.03
N TYR A 97 0.15 -0.60 -15.37
CA TYR A 97 -1.10 -0.93 -14.71
C TYR A 97 -0.89 -1.19 -13.20
N GLY A 98 -1.84 -0.67 -12.40
CA GLY A 98 -1.78 -0.79 -10.94
C GLY A 98 -0.88 0.23 -10.24
N VAL A 99 -0.27 1.14 -11.01
CA VAL A 99 0.59 2.21 -10.48
C VAL A 99 -0.14 3.54 -10.56
N GLY A 100 -0.49 4.12 -9.42
CA GLY A 100 -0.95 5.50 -9.28
C GLY A 100 0.18 6.39 -8.77
N SER A 101 -0.09 7.70 -8.58
CA SER A 101 0.92 8.67 -8.12
C SER A 101 1.67 8.21 -6.88
N VAL A 102 0.96 7.76 -5.85
CA VAL A 102 1.56 7.28 -4.58
C VAL A 102 2.51 6.11 -4.81
N LEU A 103 2.06 5.06 -5.51
CA LEU A 103 2.89 3.88 -5.74
C LEU A 103 3.99 4.15 -6.79
N GLY A 104 3.73 5.04 -7.74
CA GLY A 104 4.73 5.49 -8.72
C GLY A 104 5.90 6.21 -8.06
N ALA A 105 5.60 7.21 -7.23
CA ALA A 105 6.62 7.92 -6.47
C ALA A 105 7.42 6.98 -5.55
N GLN A 106 6.75 6.05 -4.87
CA GLN A 106 7.41 5.04 -4.03
C GLN A 106 8.31 4.10 -4.84
N LEU A 107 7.85 3.61 -6.00
CA LEU A 107 8.67 2.75 -6.88
C LEU A 107 9.93 3.48 -7.34
N ILE A 108 9.80 4.73 -7.79
CA ILE A 108 10.91 5.54 -8.24
C ILE A 108 11.89 5.81 -7.09
N ALA A 109 11.39 6.21 -5.92
CA ALA A 109 12.22 6.46 -4.75
C ALA A 109 13.01 5.22 -4.30
N GLU A 110 12.39 4.04 -4.31
CA GLU A 110 13.02 2.79 -3.89
C GLU A 110 14.00 2.21 -4.93
N ILE A 111 13.68 2.33 -6.20
CA ILE A 111 14.51 1.83 -7.29
C ILE A 111 15.66 2.80 -7.58
N GLY A 112 15.39 4.10 -7.55
CA GLY A 112 16.32 5.13 -7.97
C GLY A 112 16.61 5.03 -9.46
N ASP A 113 17.81 5.42 -9.87
CA ASP A 113 18.25 5.32 -11.26
C ASP A 113 18.29 3.86 -11.74
N VAL A 114 17.44 3.54 -12.72
CA VAL A 114 17.34 2.20 -13.30
C VAL A 114 18.63 1.81 -14.04
N SER A 115 19.38 2.75 -14.59
CA SER A 115 20.61 2.50 -15.34
C SER A 115 21.73 1.89 -14.49
N ARG A 116 21.65 2.05 -13.16
CA ARG A 116 22.61 1.41 -12.23
C ARG A 116 22.53 -0.12 -12.19
N PHE A 117 21.45 -0.70 -12.69
CA PHE A 117 21.29 -2.15 -12.75
C PHE A 117 21.78 -2.68 -14.09
N SER A 118 22.67 -3.64 -14.07
CA SER A 118 23.23 -4.27 -15.29
C SER A 118 22.16 -4.92 -16.16
N ASP A 119 21.10 -5.44 -15.54
CA ASP A 119 19.98 -6.06 -16.22
C ASP A 119 18.73 -6.14 -15.32
N LYS A 120 17.62 -6.57 -15.93
CA LYS A 120 16.34 -6.80 -15.22
C LYS A 120 16.44 -7.85 -14.09
N LYS A 121 17.43 -8.76 -14.10
CA LYS A 121 17.60 -9.75 -13.03
C LYS A 121 18.26 -9.11 -11.82
N ALA A 122 19.19 -8.17 -12.03
CA ALA A 122 19.81 -7.40 -10.97
C ALA A 122 18.77 -6.59 -10.20
N LEU A 123 17.80 -5.95 -10.88
CA LEU A 123 16.69 -5.26 -10.24
C LEU A 123 15.79 -6.21 -9.43
N VAL A 124 15.49 -7.40 -9.94
CA VAL A 124 14.73 -8.45 -9.24
C VAL A 124 15.48 -8.92 -7.98
N GLY A 125 16.79 -9.10 -8.07
CA GLY A 125 17.66 -9.42 -6.93
C GLY A 125 17.71 -8.28 -5.91
N PHE A 126 17.77 -7.02 -6.36
CA PHE A 126 17.70 -5.84 -5.49
C PHE A 126 16.38 -5.77 -4.71
N ALA A 127 15.27 -6.15 -5.32
CA ALA A 127 13.99 -6.31 -4.61
C ALA A 127 13.97 -7.53 -3.65
N GLY A 128 14.90 -8.46 -3.81
CA GLY A 128 14.98 -9.70 -3.05
C GLY A 128 13.79 -10.65 -3.27
N ILE A 129 13.21 -10.61 -4.47
CA ILE A 129 12.13 -11.51 -4.91
C ILE A 129 12.61 -12.57 -5.91
N ASP A 130 13.92 -12.64 -6.12
CA ASP A 130 14.58 -13.73 -6.80
C ASP A 130 14.48 -15.03 -5.97
N ALA A 131 14.44 -16.17 -6.64
CA ALA A 131 14.49 -17.49 -6.03
C ALA A 131 15.82 -18.13 -6.44
N PRO A 132 16.92 -17.88 -5.70
CA PRO A 132 18.23 -18.39 -6.06
C PRO A 132 18.21 -19.92 -6.07
N PRO A 133 18.99 -20.56 -6.95
CA PRO A 133 19.14 -22.00 -6.92
C PRO A 133 19.77 -22.43 -5.58
N PHE A 134 19.08 -23.30 -4.90
CA PHE A 134 19.62 -23.98 -3.71
C PHE A 134 19.87 -25.44 -4.11
N GLN A 135 21.10 -25.71 -4.47
CA GLN A 135 21.53 -27.04 -4.87
C GLN A 135 22.62 -27.53 -3.90
N SER A 136 22.42 -28.70 -3.35
CA SER A 136 23.41 -29.38 -2.54
C SER A 136 23.58 -30.80 -3.06
N GLY A 137 24.63 -31.04 -3.81
CA GLY A 137 24.82 -32.34 -4.48
C GLY A 137 23.67 -32.66 -5.44
N ASN A 138 23.04 -33.81 -5.29
CA ASN A 138 21.92 -34.25 -6.11
C ASN A 138 20.54 -33.73 -5.65
N PHE A 139 20.50 -32.90 -4.57
CA PHE A 139 19.24 -32.36 -4.05
C PHE A 139 18.82 -31.11 -4.81
N ASN A 140 17.69 -31.16 -5.51
CA ASN A 140 17.07 -30.04 -6.20
C ASN A 140 15.63 -29.85 -5.68
N PRO A 141 15.37 -28.88 -4.79
CA PRO A 141 14.05 -28.69 -4.21
C PRO A 141 13.03 -28.26 -5.25
N GLN A 142 11.84 -28.85 -5.21
CA GLN A 142 10.71 -28.50 -6.10
C GLN A 142 10.11 -27.12 -5.79
N SER A 143 10.28 -26.62 -4.58
CA SER A 143 9.79 -25.30 -4.13
C SER A 143 10.94 -24.48 -3.57
N ARG A 144 11.00 -23.19 -3.94
CA ARG A 144 12.05 -22.28 -3.52
C ARG A 144 11.42 -21.01 -2.95
N ASN A 145 11.95 -20.56 -1.82
CA ASN A 145 11.58 -19.28 -1.24
C ASN A 145 12.30 -18.13 -1.95
N ILE A 146 11.72 -16.94 -1.93
CA ILE A 146 12.41 -15.72 -2.35
C ILE A 146 13.59 -15.42 -1.42
N SER A 147 14.65 -14.78 -1.94
CA SER A 147 15.90 -14.52 -1.21
C SER A 147 15.71 -13.60 0.00
N LYS A 148 14.80 -12.63 -0.09
CA LYS A 148 14.56 -11.56 0.91
C LYS A 148 15.81 -10.72 1.24
N ARG A 149 16.90 -10.85 0.50
CA ARG A 149 18.19 -10.17 0.76
C ARG A 149 18.19 -8.71 0.31
N GLY A 150 17.21 -8.29 -0.50
CA GLY A 150 17.13 -6.94 -1.04
C GLY A 150 16.20 -6.00 -0.26
N SER A 151 15.77 -4.89 -0.89
CA SER A 151 14.91 -3.86 -0.29
C SER A 151 13.57 -4.43 0.18
N ALA A 152 13.31 -4.34 1.47
CA ALA A 152 12.03 -4.72 2.05
C ALA A 152 10.91 -3.71 1.69
N ALA A 153 11.27 -2.42 1.55
CA ALA A 153 10.34 -1.37 1.18
C ALA A 153 9.87 -1.55 -0.26
N LEU A 154 10.78 -1.82 -1.20
CA LEU A 154 10.43 -2.13 -2.59
C LEU A 154 9.51 -3.37 -2.67
N ARG A 155 9.81 -4.45 -1.91
CA ARG A 155 8.92 -5.62 -1.88
C ARG A 155 7.51 -5.29 -1.39
N LYS A 156 7.38 -4.42 -0.36
CA LYS A 156 6.09 -3.95 0.14
C LYS A 156 5.32 -3.19 -0.94
N THR A 157 5.97 -2.24 -1.61
CA THR A 157 5.37 -1.46 -2.70
C THR A 157 4.93 -2.37 -3.85
N LEU A 158 5.77 -3.32 -4.27
CA LEU A 158 5.42 -4.30 -5.28
C LEU A 158 4.21 -5.16 -4.88
N PHE A 159 4.12 -5.58 -3.61
CA PHE A 159 2.97 -6.33 -3.13
C PHE A 159 1.68 -5.49 -3.20
N GLN A 160 1.75 -4.19 -2.91
CA GLN A 160 0.63 -3.27 -3.06
C GLN A 160 0.20 -3.12 -4.53
N VAL A 161 1.16 -2.94 -5.46
CA VAL A 161 0.87 -2.91 -6.91
C VAL A 161 0.19 -4.21 -7.35
N MET A 162 0.71 -5.37 -6.96
CA MET A 162 0.09 -6.66 -7.28
C MET A 162 -1.32 -6.79 -6.71
N SER A 163 -1.56 -6.27 -5.51
CA SER A 163 -2.89 -6.26 -4.90
C SER A 163 -3.88 -5.42 -5.70
N VAL A 164 -3.46 -4.25 -6.20
CA VAL A 164 -4.28 -3.40 -7.08
C VAL A 164 -4.59 -4.12 -8.40
N ILE A 165 -3.59 -4.70 -9.05
CA ILE A 165 -3.76 -5.45 -10.30
C ILE A 165 -4.75 -6.61 -10.10
N LEU A 166 -4.62 -7.33 -8.98
CA LEU A 166 -5.51 -8.47 -8.69
C LEU A 166 -6.97 -8.03 -8.44
N GLN A 167 -7.17 -6.90 -7.74
CA GLN A 167 -8.50 -6.35 -7.46
C GLN A 167 -9.18 -5.81 -8.71
N LYS A 168 -8.43 -5.17 -9.59
CA LYS A 168 -8.96 -4.56 -10.84
C LYS A 168 -9.12 -5.56 -11.97
N ALA A 169 -8.41 -6.69 -11.91
CA ALA A 169 -8.48 -7.79 -12.87
C ALA A 169 -8.48 -7.35 -14.36
N PRO A 170 -7.47 -6.57 -14.81
CA PRO A 170 -7.44 -6.02 -16.17
C PRO A 170 -7.25 -7.14 -17.21
N ALA A 171 -8.24 -7.31 -18.09
CA ALA A 171 -8.30 -8.43 -19.03
C ALA A 171 -7.09 -8.59 -19.96
N ASN A 172 -6.41 -7.47 -20.29
CA ASN A 172 -5.29 -7.45 -21.25
C ASN A 172 -3.93 -7.16 -20.59
N ASP A 173 -3.86 -7.05 -19.27
CA ASP A 173 -2.57 -6.80 -18.60
C ASP A 173 -1.75 -8.08 -18.49
N PRO A 174 -0.48 -8.06 -18.98
CA PRO A 174 0.35 -9.26 -19.01
C PRO A 174 0.74 -9.76 -17.61
N VAL A 175 0.77 -8.87 -16.60
CA VAL A 175 1.07 -9.25 -15.21
C VAL A 175 -0.13 -9.94 -14.59
N PHE A 176 -1.34 -9.36 -14.77
CA PHE A 176 -2.57 -9.98 -14.31
C PHE A 176 -2.77 -11.36 -14.90
N LEU A 177 -2.68 -11.48 -16.23
CA LEU A 177 -2.85 -12.77 -16.93
C LEU A 177 -1.85 -13.83 -16.44
N PHE A 178 -0.62 -13.40 -16.13
CA PHE A 178 0.36 -14.32 -15.58
C PHE A 178 0.04 -14.75 -14.15
N MET A 179 -0.42 -13.82 -13.30
CA MET A 179 -0.85 -14.14 -11.93
C MET A 179 -2.07 -15.06 -11.92
N ASP A 180 -3.06 -14.76 -12.77
CA ASP A 180 -4.28 -15.55 -12.88
C ASP A 180 -4.01 -16.97 -13.40
N LYS A 181 -3.12 -17.12 -14.39
CA LYS A 181 -2.62 -18.43 -14.82
C LYS A 181 -1.99 -19.20 -13.65
N LYS A 182 -1.15 -18.55 -12.83
CA LYS A 182 -0.51 -19.22 -11.68
C LYS A 182 -1.54 -19.58 -10.59
N ARG A 183 -2.56 -18.75 -10.41
CA ARG A 183 -3.68 -19.03 -9.51
C ARG A 183 -4.49 -20.25 -9.98
N SER A 184 -4.80 -20.31 -11.27
CA SER A 184 -5.52 -21.45 -11.87
C SER A 184 -4.71 -22.76 -11.85
N GLU A 185 -3.36 -22.67 -11.84
CA GLU A 185 -2.47 -23.83 -11.60
C GLU A 185 -2.47 -24.27 -10.11
N GLY A 186 -3.30 -23.69 -9.25
CA GLY A 186 -3.38 -24.05 -7.82
C GLY A 186 -2.22 -23.54 -6.98
N LYS A 187 -1.44 -22.56 -7.44
CA LYS A 187 -0.34 -21.98 -6.66
C LYS A 187 -0.87 -21.15 -5.49
N HIS A 188 -0.17 -21.25 -4.35
CA HIS A 188 -0.50 -20.46 -3.15
C HIS A 188 -0.44 -18.96 -3.41
N PHE A 189 -1.28 -18.18 -2.70
CA PHE A 189 -1.44 -16.73 -2.84
C PHE A 189 -0.10 -15.97 -2.95
N TYR A 190 0.81 -16.15 -1.99
CA TYR A 190 2.10 -15.46 -2.01
C TYR A 190 3.01 -15.88 -3.17
N VAL A 191 2.86 -17.09 -3.69
CA VAL A 191 3.67 -17.58 -4.81
C VAL A 191 3.29 -16.84 -6.09
N TYR A 192 1.99 -16.74 -6.42
CA TYR A 192 1.60 -16.03 -7.64
C TYR A 192 1.76 -14.50 -7.52
N MET A 193 1.60 -13.93 -6.31
CA MET A 193 1.88 -12.52 -6.07
C MET A 193 3.35 -12.18 -6.33
N MET A 194 4.29 -12.97 -5.80
CA MET A 194 5.71 -12.75 -6.02
C MET A 194 6.16 -13.06 -7.45
N ALA A 195 5.55 -14.03 -8.11
CA ALA A 195 5.78 -14.30 -9.53
C ALA A 195 5.29 -13.12 -10.40
N GLY A 196 4.13 -12.54 -10.08
CA GLY A 196 3.63 -11.31 -10.70
C GLY A 196 4.58 -10.13 -10.49
N ALA A 197 5.03 -9.90 -9.25
CA ALA A 197 5.99 -8.84 -8.92
C ALA A 197 7.31 -8.98 -9.70
N ASN A 198 7.83 -10.20 -9.86
CA ASN A 198 9.02 -10.47 -10.69
C ASN A 198 8.76 -10.09 -12.16
N LYS A 199 7.59 -10.50 -12.70
CA LYS A 199 7.23 -10.13 -14.08
C LYS A 199 7.04 -8.62 -14.23
N PHE A 200 6.40 -7.98 -13.27
CA PHE A 200 6.22 -6.52 -13.25
C PHE A 200 7.55 -5.78 -13.29
N LEU A 201 8.51 -6.11 -12.41
CA LEU A 201 9.83 -5.47 -12.40
C LEU A 201 10.60 -5.62 -13.71
N ARG A 202 10.44 -6.75 -14.39
CA ARG A 202 11.05 -6.94 -15.71
C ARG A 202 10.45 -6.04 -16.78
N ILE A 203 9.13 -5.80 -16.71
CA ILE A 203 8.43 -4.88 -17.60
C ILE A 203 8.81 -3.44 -17.24
N TYR A 204 8.80 -3.10 -15.95
CA TYR A 204 9.25 -1.80 -15.44
C TYR A 204 10.64 -1.46 -15.98
N TYR A 205 11.62 -2.33 -15.75
CA TYR A 205 13.00 -2.14 -16.23
C TYR A 205 13.05 -1.89 -17.73
N ALA A 206 12.39 -2.73 -18.52
CA ALA A 206 12.43 -2.62 -19.98
C ALA A 206 11.83 -1.29 -20.47
N ARG A 207 10.65 -0.92 -19.94
CA ARG A 207 9.95 0.30 -20.36
C ARG A 207 10.67 1.58 -19.95
N VAL A 208 11.19 1.63 -18.71
CA VAL A 208 11.92 2.80 -18.24
C VAL A 208 13.25 2.94 -18.98
N MET A 209 14.01 1.86 -19.18
CA MET A 209 15.25 1.91 -19.97
C MET A 209 15.01 2.33 -21.42
N GLU A 210 13.98 1.80 -22.07
CA GLU A 210 13.61 2.20 -23.44
C GLU A 210 13.31 3.70 -23.52
N HIS A 211 12.56 4.22 -22.56
CA HIS A 211 12.23 5.65 -22.49
C HIS A 211 13.47 6.51 -22.26
N LEU A 212 14.31 6.17 -21.28
CA LEU A 212 15.54 6.92 -20.99
C LEU A 212 16.52 6.91 -22.18
N ASN A 213 16.68 5.78 -22.86
CA ASN A 213 17.50 5.68 -24.06
C ASN A 213 16.95 6.56 -25.19
N SER A 214 15.63 6.59 -25.40
CA SER A 214 15.01 7.44 -26.42
C SER A 214 15.23 8.94 -26.15
N LEU A 215 15.26 9.35 -24.91
CA LEU A 215 15.59 10.72 -24.53
C LEU A 215 17.06 11.08 -24.79
N GLN A 216 17.96 10.13 -24.57
CA GLN A 216 19.39 10.34 -24.85
C GLN A 216 19.69 10.41 -26.36
N GLU A 217 18.96 9.65 -27.17
CA GLU A 217 19.10 9.69 -28.64
C GLU A 217 18.50 10.98 -29.25
N ALA A 218 17.59 11.64 -28.55
CA ALA A 218 16.93 12.87 -28.99
C ALA A 218 17.65 14.16 -28.53
N ALA A 219 18.62 14.06 -27.63
CA ALA A 219 19.37 15.19 -27.06
C ALA A 219 20.72 15.39 -27.77
#